data_d168444a724944121b9d460efab64667
#
_entry.id   d168444a724944121b9d460efab64667
#
_cell.length_a   1.000
_cell.length_b   1.000
_cell.length_c   1.000
_cell.angle_alpha   90.00
_cell.angle_beta   90.00
_cell.angle_gamma   90.00
#
_symmetry.space_group_name_H-M   'P 1'
#
loop_
_entity.id
_entity.type
_entity.pdbx_description
1 polymer ?
#
loop_
_entity_poly.entity_id
_entity_poly.type
_entity_poly.pdbx_seq_one_letter_code
_entity_poly.pdbx_strand_id
1 'polypeptide(L)'
;MPRISSSHVSIFAIGAALLAILGGAAIAAQDKYTVQVPDGLALSEFKGYEKWQVIAVSQGGNIIDVILGNPEMIAAYQSGLPAEGKKFPDGVKMVKIHWNAKKSPDGFPALVPDTLHDLDLMAKDSKRFSGTGGWGYGQLNYDSASDTFTPLGRGAGCGFACHTKVAAKDYVFTAFPKR
;
A
#
# COMPACT_ATOMS: atom_id res chain seq x y z
N MET A 1 -14.51 72.95 61.98
CA MET A 1 -14.47 72.73 60.55
C MET A 1 -13.38 71.69 60.30
N PRO A 2 -13.69 70.39 60.02
CA PRO A 2 -12.71 69.41 59.60
C PRO A 2 -12.79 69.18 58.10
N ARG A 3 -11.66 69.11 57.49
CA ARG A 3 -11.45 68.80 56.07
C ARG A 3 -11.62 67.30 55.80
N ILE A 4 -12.40 66.99 54.81
CA ILE A 4 -12.59 65.65 54.33
C ILE A 4 -11.49 65.38 53.28
N SER A 5 -10.64 64.36 53.55
CA SER A 5 -9.62 63.82 52.63
C SER A 5 -10.26 62.80 51.71
N SER A 6 -10.22 63.05 50.41
CA SER A 6 -10.68 62.11 49.38
C SER A 6 -9.58 61.13 49.03
N SER A 7 -9.78 59.86 49.38
CA SER A 7 -8.89 58.73 49.02
C SER A 7 -9.22 58.33 47.61
N HIS A 8 -8.22 58.40 46.70
CA HIS A 8 -8.29 57.90 45.39
C HIS A 8 -8.03 56.38 45.44
N VAL A 9 -9.06 55.61 45.11
CA VAL A 9 -8.92 54.14 44.91
C VAL A 9 -8.50 53.91 43.46
N SER A 10 -7.25 53.47 43.26
CA SER A 10 -6.75 53.08 42.00
C SER A 10 -7.15 51.59 41.71
N ILE A 11 -8.04 51.37 40.75
CA ILE A 11 -8.46 50.07 40.31
C ILE A 11 -7.43 49.60 39.26
N PHE A 12 -6.59 48.68 39.64
CA PHE A 12 -5.73 47.95 38.69
C PHE A 12 -6.58 46.91 37.98
N ALA A 13 -6.88 47.12 36.71
CA ALA A 13 -7.48 46.13 35.84
C ALA A 13 -6.39 45.15 35.37
N ILE A 14 -6.37 43.95 35.95
CA ILE A 14 -5.52 42.86 35.49
C ILE A 14 -6.19 42.24 34.27
N GLY A 15 -5.72 42.59 33.08
CA GLY A 15 -6.10 41.94 31.82
C GLY A 15 -5.46 40.57 31.73
N ALA A 16 -6.21 39.51 32.00
CA ALA A 16 -5.80 38.16 31.73
C ALA A 16 -5.90 37.89 30.21
N ALA A 17 -4.76 37.93 29.50
CA ALA A 17 -4.69 37.49 28.13
C ALA A 17 -4.70 35.94 28.11
N LEU A 18 -5.86 35.38 27.80
CA LEU A 18 -5.99 33.95 27.47
C LEU A 18 -5.36 33.70 26.09
N LEU A 19 -4.10 33.25 26.06
CA LEU A 19 -3.48 32.65 24.90
C LEU A 19 -4.14 31.29 24.69
N ALA A 20 -5.12 31.23 23.80
CA ALA A 20 -5.63 29.97 23.27
C ALA A 20 -4.54 29.34 22.40
N ILE A 21 -3.76 28.42 22.96
CA ILE A 21 -2.87 27.55 22.21
C ILE A 21 -3.78 26.58 21.46
N LEU A 22 -4.08 26.89 20.21
CA LEU A 22 -4.62 25.93 19.25
C LEU A 22 -3.52 24.91 18.96
N GLY A 23 -3.38 23.93 19.85
CA GLY A 23 -2.60 22.75 19.61
C GLY A 23 -3.25 21.94 18.49
N GLY A 24 -2.94 22.25 17.24
CA GLY A 24 -3.25 21.37 16.13
C GLY A 24 -2.52 20.05 16.39
N ALA A 25 -3.26 18.99 16.73
CA ALA A 25 -2.72 17.66 16.75
C ALA A 25 -2.23 17.36 15.31
N ALA A 26 -0.92 17.41 15.09
CA ALA A 26 -0.34 16.90 13.88
C ALA A 26 -0.64 15.39 13.88
N ILE A 27 -1.59 14.95 13.06
CA ILE A 27 -1.81 13.53 12.80
C ILE A 27 -0.53 13.07 12.12
N ALA A 28 0.27 12.27 12.81
CA ALA A 28 1.46 11.67 12.22
C ALA A 28 1.01 10.83 11.01
N ALA A 29 1.67 11.04 9.87
CA ALA A 29 1.43 10.23 8.67
C ALA A 29 1.61 8.75 9.03
N GLN A 30 0.75 7.89 8.50
CA GLN A 30 0.86 6.45 8.70
C GLN A 30 2.19 5.97 8.13
N ASP A 31 2.98 5.26 8.95
CA ASP A 31 4.03 4.42 8.38
C ASP A 31 3.37 3.22 7.71
N LYS A 32 3.27 3.24 6.39
CA LYS A 32 2.63 2.17 5.60
C LYS A 32 3.22 0.78 5.88
N TYR A 33 4.46 0.70 6.31
CA TYR A 33 5.12 -0.57 6.61
C TYR A 33 4.71 -1.19 7.95
N THR A 34 3.88 -0.51 8.76
CA THR A 34 3.26 -1.09 9.95
C THR A 34 1.98 -1.86 9.62
N VAL A 35 1.45 -1.73 8.40
CA VAL A 35 0.21 -2.37 7.99
C VAL A 35 0.42 -3.86 7.76
N GLN A 36 -0.43 -4.67 8.37
CA GLN A 36 -0.43 -6.12 8.28
C GLN A 36 -1.78 -6.61 7.77
N VAL A 37 -1.75 -7.49 6.77
CA VAL A 37 -2.97 -8.14 6.28
C VAL A 37 -3.32 -9.37 7.13
N PRO A 38 -4.58 -9.82 7.13
CA PRO A 38 -4.95 -11.10 7.73
C PRO A 38 -4.04 -12.24 7.23
N ASP A 39 -3.81 -13.25 8.07
CA ASP A 39 -2.94 -14.39 7.82
C ASP A 39 -1.44 -14.07 7.86
N GLY A 40 -1.09 -12.92 8.41
CA GLY A 40 0.26 -12.59 8.82
C GLY A 40 1.20 -12.02 7.76
N LEU A 41 0.73 -11.73 6.54
CA LEU A 41 1.51 -11.03 5.53
C LEU A 41 1.55 -9.54 5.85
N ALA A 42 2.74 -8.93 5.98
CA ALA A 42 2.91 -7.53 6.31
C ALA A 42 3.54 -6.73 5.17
N LEU A 43 3.13 -5.47 4.97
CA LEU A 43 3.73 -4.63 3.94
C LEU A 43 5.23 -4.38 4.19
N SER A 44 5.68 -4.47 5.44
CA SER A 44 7.11 -4.41 5.79
C SER A 44 7.97 -5.48 5.10
N GLU A 45 7.38 -6.65 4.80
CA GLU A 45 8.07 -7.72 4.07
C GLU A 45 8.36 -7.35 2.60
N PHE A 46 7.71 -6.31 2.09
CA PHE A 46 7.85 -5.78 0.73
C PHE A 46 8.58 -4.44 0.69
N LYS A 47 9.24 -4.06 1.78
CA LYS A 47 9.91 -2.76 1.88
C LYS A 47 10.88 -2.54 0.72
N GLY A 48 10.72 -1.38 0.05
CA GLY A 48 11.51 -1.03 -1.12
C GLY A 48 10.95 -1.56 -2.44
N TYR A 49 9.72 -2.10 -2.45
CA TYR A 49 9.06 -2.62 -3.66
C TYR A 49 8.99 -1.56 -4.78
N GLU A 50 8.98 -0.29 -4.45
CA GLU A 50 8.94 0.81 -5.43
C GLU A 50 10.16 0.83 -6.36
N LYS A 51 11.23 0.15 -5.96
CA LYS A 51 12.48 0.00 -6.73
C LYS A 51 12.61 -1.35 -7.43
N TRP A 52 11.60 -2.23 -7.26
CA TRP A 52 11.64 -3.55 -7.87
C TRP A 52 11.41 -3.48 -9.38
N GLN A 53 11.86 -4.49 -10.08
CA GLN A 53 11.73 -4.54 -11.52
C GLN A 53 10.28 -4.85 -11.93
N VAL A 54 9.80 -4.14 -12.94
CA VAL A 54 8.49 -4.41 -13.56
C VAL A 54 8.50 -5.80 -14.18
N ILE A 55 7.52 -6.62 -13.85
CA ILE A 55 7.25 -7.91 -14.50
C ILE A 55 6.33 -7.67 -15.70
N ALA A 56 5.19 -7.04 -15.48
CA ALA A 56 4.18 -6.81 -16.50
C ALA A 56 3.36 -5.56 -16.19
N VAL A 57 2.67 -5.07 -17.22
CA VAL A 57 1.69 -3.99 -17.15
C VAL A 57 0.40 -4.53 -17.76
N SER A 58 -0.73 -4.20 -17.19
CA SER A 58 -2.04 -4.51 -17.75
C SER A 58 -3.02 -3.36 -17.52
N GLN A 59 -4.13 -3.41 -18.24
CA GLN A 59 -5.23 -2.47 -18.07
C GLN A 59 -6.54 -3.25 -18.08
N GLY A 60 -7.39 -2.96 -17.11
CA GLY A 60 -8.74 -3.51 -17.02
C GLY A 60 -9.73 -2.42 -16.67
N GLY A 61 -10.66 -2.13 -17.59
CA GLY A 61 -11.60 -1.01 -17.38
C GLY A 61 -10.87 0.32 -17.17
N ASN A 62 -11.12 0.97 -16.02
CA ASN A 62 -10.49 2.24 -15.65
C ASN A 62 -9.30 2.05 -14.66
N ILE A 63 -8.68 0.88 -14.66
CA ILE A 63 -7.53 0.57 -13.79
C ILE A 63 -6.31 0.25 -14.65
N ILE A 64 -5.18 0.85 -14.35
CA ILE A 64 -3.87 0.51 -14.87
C ILE A 64 -3.12 -0.25 -13.78
N ASP A 65 -2.62 -1.43 -14.13
CA ASP A 65 -1.90 -2.30 -13.23
C ASP A 65 -0.43 -2.42 -13.61
N VAL A 66 0.45 -2.38 -12.63
CA VAL A 66 1.86 -2.73 -12.78
C VAL A 66 2.22 -3.80 -11.75
N ILE A 67 2.83 -4.89 -12.21
CA ILE A 67 3.34 -5.95 -11.35
C ILE A 67 4.85 -5.81 -11.24
N LEU A 68 5.33 -5.67 -10.01
CA LEU A 68 6.74 -5.58 -9.65
C LEU A 68 7.18 -6.88 -8.98
N GLY A 69 8.42 -7.31 -9.25
CA GLY A 69 9.03 -8.47 -8.61
C GLY A 69 10.34 -8.13 -7.92
N ASN A 70 10.59 -8.75 -6.77
CA ASN A 70 11.88 -8.66 -6.12
C ASN A 70 12.98 -9.35 -6.96
N PRO A 71 14.27 -9.15 -6.67
CA PRO A 71 15.37 -9.73 -7.46
C PRO A 71 15.25 -11.23 -7.62
N GLU A 72 14.82 -11.97 -6.59
CA GLU A 72 14.63 -13.41 -6.61
C GLU A 72 13.51 -13.82 -7.58
N MET A 73 12.41 -13.05 -7.62
CA MET A 73 11.32 -13.29 -8.56
C MET A 73 11.77 -13.07 -10.01
N ILE A 74 12.54 -12.02 -10.26
CA ILE A 74 13.09 -11.76 -11.60
C ILE A 74 14.04 -12.86 -12.03
N ALA A 75 14.92 -13.33 -11.14
CA ALA A 75 15.81 -14.47 -11.42
C ALA A 75 15.01 -15.74 -11.73
N ALA A 76 13.93 -16.00 -11.01
CA ALA A 76 13.05 -17.13 -11.25
C ALA A 76 12.40 -17.06 -12.65
N TYR A 77 11.93 -15.90 -13.07
CA TYR A 77 11.42 -15.70 -14.43
C TYR A 77 12.50 -15.92 -15.52
N GLN A 78 13.70 -15.41 -15.28
CA GLN A 78 14.83 -15.58 -16.20
C GLN A 78 15.27 -17.04 -16.32
N SER A 79 15.02 -17.87 -15.30
CA SER A 79 15.25 -19.32 -15.34
C SER A 79 14.15 -20.10 -16.07
N GLY A 80 13.13 -19.41 -16.60
CA GLY A 80 12.05 -20.01 -17.39
C GLY A 80 10.77 -20.32 -16.61
N LEU A 81 10.60 -19.76 -15.40
CA LEU A 81 9.33 -19.84 -14.69
C LEU A 81 8.37 -18.68 -15.13
N PRO A 82 7.05 -18.86 -15.01
CA PRO A 82 6.34 -20.08 -14.61
C PRO A 82 6.36 -21.15 -15.70
N ALA A 83 6.52 -22.39 -15.29
CA ALA A 83 6.46 -23.55 -16.19
C ALA A 83 5.61 -24.64 -15.56
N GLU A 84 4.94 -25.44 -16.39
CA GLU A 84 4.06 -26.49 -15.91
C GLU A 84 4.80 -27.48 -15.01
N GLY A 85 4.21 -27.78 -13.86
CA GLY A 85 4.77 -28.67 -12.85
C GLY A 85 5.97 -28.15 -12.07
N LYS A 86 6.50 -26.96 -12.41
CA LYS A 86 7.61 -26.33 -11.67
C LYS A 86 7.10 -25.33 -10.65
N LYS A 87 7.81 -25.21 -9.54
CA LYS A 87 7.47 -24.28 -8.46
C LYS A 87 8.47 -23.12 -8.40
N PHE A 88 7.96 -21.95 -8.03
CA PHE A 88 8.82 -20.84 -7.65
C PHE A 88 9.54 -21.13 -6.33
N PRO A 89 10.78 -20.68 -6.16
CA PRO A 89 11.50 -20.82 -4.89
C PRO A 89 10.88 -19.97 -3.78
N ASP A 90 11.07 -20.39 -2.54
CA ASP A 90 10.71 -19.54 -1.39
C ASP A 90 11.52 -18.23 -1.41
N GLY A 91 10.90 -17.14 -0.91
CA GLY A 91 11.50 -15.82 -0.91
C GLY A 91 11.12 -14.93 -2.10
N VAL A 92 10.57 -15.48 -3.19
CA VAL A 92 10.07 -14.64 -4.29
C VAL A 92 8.85 -13.83 -3.83
N LYS A 93 8.78 -12.59 -4.30
CA LYS A 93 7.70 -11.65 -3.93
C LYS A 93 7.26 -10.82 -5.12
N MET A 94 5.98 -10.50 -5.15
CA MET A 94 5.38 -9.58 -6.12
C MET A 94 4.49 -8.56 -5.43
N VAL A 95 4.49 -7.35 -5.96
CA VAL A 95 3.50 -6.32 -5.65
C VAL A 95 2.82 -5.93 -6.94
N LYS A 96 1.50 -5.98 -6.96
CA LYS A 96 0.70 -5.42 -8.04
C LYS A 96 0.14 -4.08 -7.56
N ILE A 97 0.46 -3.03 -8.28
CA ILE A 97 0.00 -1.68 -7.98
C ILE A 97 -1.14 -1.35 -8.93
N HIS A 98 -2.26 -0.91 -8.39
CA HIS A 98 -3.43 -0.51 -9.14
C HIS A 98 -3.61 1.00 -9.05
N TRP A 99 -3.75 1.66 -10.20
CA TRP A 99 -4.11 3.07 -10.27
C TRP A 99 -5.41 3.27 -11.00
N ASN A 100 -6.22 4.20 -10.54
CA ASN A 100 -7.26 4.77 -11.39
C ASN A 100 -6.60 5.40 -12.61
N ALA A 101 -7.16 5.16 -13.77
CA ALA A 101 -6.65 5.71 -15.02
C ALA A 101 -7.35 7.03 -15.36
N LYS A 102 -6.62 7.94 -15.98
CA LYS A 102 -7.17 9.14 -16.61
C LYS A 102 -6.63 9.32 -18.02
N LYS A 103 -7.30 10.13 -18.82
CA LYS A 103 -6.78 10.58 -20.10
C LYS A 103 -5.51 11.41 -19.89
N SER A 104 -4.52 11.25 -20.76
CA SER A 104 -3.33 12.08 -20.72
C SER A 104 -3.71 13.57 -20.77
N PRO A 105 -3.19 14.40 -19.85
CA PRO A 105 -3.46 15.84 -19.83
C PRO A 105 -2.92 16.57 -21.04
N ASP A 106 -1.89 16.01 -21.70
CA ASP A 106 -1.20 16.64 -22.84
C ASP A 106 -1.91 16.39 -24.18
N GLY A 107 -3.14 15.85 -24.15
CA GLY A 107 -3.91 15.56 -25.36
C GLY A 107 -3.42 14.34 -26.15
N PHE A 108 -2.35 13.68 -25.70
CA PHE A 108 -1.90 12.42 -26.28
C PHE A 108 -2.99 11.34 -26.07
N PRO A 109 -3.35 10.52 -27.08
CA PRO A 109 -4.43 9.56 -26.98
C PRO A 109 -4.05 8.33 -26.15
N ALA A 110 -3.71 8.53 -24.88
CA ALA A 110 -3.34 7.49 -23.94
C ALA A 110 -4.08 7.64 -22.61
N LEU A 111 -4.19 6.52 -21.89
CA LEU A 111 -4.52 6.51 -20.48
C LEU A 111 -3.23 6.49 -19.66
N VAL A 112 -3.21 7.28 -18.61
CA VAL A 112 -2.08 7.38 -17.67
C VAL A 112 -2.55 7.12 -16.25
N PRO A 113 -1.65 6.66 -15.35
CA PRO A 113 -1.98 6.53 -13.93
C PRO A 113 -2.42 7.87 -13.33
N ASP A 114 -3.45 7.84 -12.50
CA ASP A 114 -3.95 8.99 -11.75
C ASP A 114 -3.74 8.78 -10.25
N THR A 115 -4.76 8.38 -9.53
CA THR A 115 -4.71 8.12 -8.10
C THR A 115 -4.40 6.65 -7.83
N LEU A 116 -3.57 6.38 -6.82
CA LEU A 116 -3.38 5.02 -6.31
C LEU A 116 -4.72 4.48 -5.81
N HIS A 117 -5.05 3.25 -6.19
CA HIS A 117 -6.29 2.58 -5.82
C HIS A 117 -6.04 1.56 -4.71
N ASP A 118 -5.20 0.57 -4.97
CA ASP A 118 -4.83 -0.47 -4.02
C ASP A 118 -3.50 -1.15 -4.37
N LEU A 119 -3.03 -2.00 -3.46
CA LEU A 119 -1.90 -2.90 -3.66
C LEU A 119 -2.31 -4.34 -3.43
N ASP A 120 -1.98 -5.23 -4.37
CA ASP A 120 -2.00 -6.67 -4.13
C ASP A 120 -0.58 -7.17 -3.81
N LEU A 121 -0.48 -8.00 -2.80
CA LEU A 121 0.76 -8.58 -2.31
C LEU A 121 0.76 -10.09 -2.50
N MET A 122 1.89 -10.64 -2.94
CA MET A 122 2.07 -12.08 -3.09
C MET A 122 3.50 -12.48 -2.71
N ALA A 123 3.65 -13.45 -1.81
CA ALA A 123 4.95 -13.92 -1.33
C ALA A 123 4.97 -15.45 -1.24
N LYS A 124 6.07 -16.07 -1.68
CA LYS A 124 6.28 -17.51 -1.57
C LYS A 124 7.01 -17.85 -0.28
N ASP A 125 6.38 -18.66 0.54
CA ASP A 125 6.95 -19.35 1.69
C ASP A 125 6.17 -20.65 1.87
N SER A 126 6.76 -21.75 1.43
CA SER A 126 6.12 -23.07 1.38
C SER A 126 5.79 -23.63 2.77
N LYS A 127 6.50 -23.19 3.82
CA LYS A 127 6.25 -23.61 5.20
C LYS A 127 5.11 -22.79 5.83
N ARG A 128 5.18 -21.45 5.68
CA ARG A 128 4.21 -20.53 6.28
C ARG A 128 2.85 -20.62 5.61
N PHE A 129 2.81 -20.81 4.29
CA PHE A 129 1.58 -20.80 3.50
C PHE A 129 1.26 -22.17 2.88
N SER A 130 1.49 -23.26 3.61
CA SER A 130 1.28 -24.64 3.12
C SER A 130 -0.17 -24.90 2.66
N GLY A 131 -1.17 -24.27 3.29
CA GLY A 131 -2.59 -24.39 2.94
C GLY A 131 -3.01 -23.65 1.66
N THR A 132 -2.14 -22.80 1.10
CA THR A 132 -2.40 -21.98 -0.09
C THR A 132 -1.36 -22.20 -1.20
N GLY A 133 -0.89 -23.44 -1.34
CA GLY A 133 0.13 -23.79 -2.35
C GLY A 133 1.50 -23.19 -2.07
N GLY A 134 1.78 -22.74 -0.86
CA GLY A 134 3.02 -22.07 -0.46
C GLY A 134 3.02 -20.58 -0.74
N TRP A 135 1.89 -19.96 -1.09
CA TRP A 135 1.78 -18.54 -1.38
C TRP A 135 0.92 -17.79 -0.35
N GLY A 136 1.49 -16.74 0.21
CA GLY A 136 0.74 -15.73 0.94
C GLY A 136 0.16 -14.70 -0.03
N TYR A 137 -1.04 -14.23 0.29
CA TYR A 137 -1.76 -13.20 -0.48
C TYR A 137 -2.20 -12.09 0.46
N GLY A 138 -2.26 -10.87 -0.04
CA GLY A 138 -2.79 -9.73 0.69
C GLY A 138 -3.23 -8.63 -0.25
N GLN A 139 -4.21 -7.84 0.20
CA GLN A 139 -4.66 -6.64 -0.50
C GLN A 139 -4.77 -5.49 0.49
N LEU A 140 -4.30 -4.33 0.09
CA LEU A 140 -4.32 -3.09 0.85
C LEU A 140 -5.02 -2.02 0.04
N ASN A 141 -6.19 -1.56 0.49
CA ASN A 141 -6.84 -0.39 -0.07
C ASN A 141 -6.07 0.87 0.30
N TYR A 142 -6.01 1.82 -0.61
CA TYR A 142 -5.43 3.13 -0.37
C TYR A 142 -6.52 4.19 -0.27
N ASP A 143 -6.44 5.01 0.77
CA ASP A 143 -7.26 6.21 0.93
C ASP A 143 -6.39 7.45 0.65
N SER A 144 -6.67 8.12 -0.46
CA SER A 144 -5.93 9.31 -0.88
C SER A 144 -6.24 10.55 -0.03
N ALA A 145 -7.37 10.57 0.70
CA ALA A 145 -7.73 11.70 1.55
C ALA A 145 -6.91 11.72 2.85
N SER A 146 -6.60 10.56 3.37
CA SER A 146 -5.82 10.38 4.61
C SER A 146 -4.37 9.92 4.38
N ASP A 147 -3.98 9.62 3.13
CA ASP A 147 -2.70 9.02 2.76
C ASP A 147 -2.40 7.74 3.57
N THR A 148 -3.40 6.85 3.65
CA THR A 148 -3.31 5.64 4.46
C THR A 148 -3.64 4.37 3.70
N PHE A 149 -3.02 3.26 4.13
CA PHE A 149 -3.35 1.92 3.68
C PHE A 149 -4.16 1.19 4.75
N THR A 150 -5.19 0.46 4.31
CA THR A 150 -5.99 -0.40 5.17
C THR A 150 -6.07 -1.80 4.56
N PRO A 151 -5.85 -2.88 5.34
CA PRO A 151 -5.97 -4.23 4.83
C PRO A 151 -7.42 -4.50 4.43
N LEU A 152 -7.61 -5.05 3.23
CA LEU A 152 -8.89 -5.61 2.86
C LEU A 152 -9.06 -6.93 3.61
N GLY A 153 -10.03 -7.01 4.52
CA GLY A 153 -10.22 -8.10 5.49
C GLY A 153 -10.55 -9.50 4.92
N ARG A 154 -10.09 -9.81 3.72
CA ARG A 154 -10.37 -11.05 2.98
C ARG A 154 -9.18 -12.00 2.98
N GLY A 155 -8.31 -12.03 3.90
CA GLY A 155 -7.23 -12.99 4.06
C GLY A 155 -6.65 -13.68 2.80
N ALA A 156 -5.65 -14.48 2.98
CA ALA A 156 -4.97 -15.22 1.90
C ALA A 156 -5.92 -16.12 1.08
N GLY A 157 -7.00 -16.61 1.67
CA GLY A 157 -7.95 -17.50 0.99
C GLY A 157 -8.64 -16.88 -0.21
N CYS A 158 -8.89 -15.58 -0.22
CA CYS A 158 -9.52 -14.90 -1.36
C CYS A 158 -8.58 -14.85 -2.56
N GLY A 159 -7.33 -14.42 -2.37
CA GLY A 159 -6.32 -14.43 -3.41
C GLY A 159 -6.04 -15.84 -3.94
N PHE A 160 -5.87 -16.80 -3.03
CA PHE A 160 -5.66 -18.20 -3.39
C PHE A 160 -6.78 -18.77 -4.26
N ALA A 161 -8.05 -18.54 -3.92
CA ALA A 161 -9.19 -19.03 -4.69
C ALA A 161 -9.14 -18.58 -6.16
N CYS A 162 -8.74 -17.33 -6.43
CA CYS A 162 -8.55 -16.84 -7.79
C CYS A 162 -7.36 -17.50 -8.47
N HIS A 163 -6.24 -17.68 -7.77
CA HIS A 163 -4.99 -18.18 -8.31
C HIS A 163 -4.98 -19.69 -8.55
N THR A 164 -5.91 -20.47 -7.97
CA THR A 164 -6.09 -21.90 -8.27
C THR A 164 -6.31 -22.18 -9.75
N LYS A 165 -6.85 -21.22 -10.52
CA LYS A 165 -7.04 -21.33 -11.97
C LYS A 165 -5.74 -21.60 -12.73
N VAL A 166 -4.61 -21.26 -12.14
CA VAL A 166 -3.27 -21.45 -12.74
C VAL A 166 -2.34 -22.27 -11.83
N ALA A 167 -2.91 -23.20 -11.06
CA ALA A 167 -2.16 -24.06 -10.15
C ALA A 167 -1.03 -24.83 -10.84
N ALA A 168 -1.22 -25.26 -12.10
CA ALA A 168 -0.19 -25.92 -12.90
C ALA A 168 1.06 -25.05 -13.14
N LYS A 169 0.93 -23.71 -13.02
CA LYS A 169 2.00 -22.72 -13.11
C LYS A 169 2.39 -22.15 -11.74
N ASP A 170 2.26 -22.98 -10.72
CA ASP A 170 2.49 -22.59 -9.32
C ASP A 170 1.75 -21.32 -8.92
N TYR A 171 0.47 -21.21 -9.33
CA TYR A 171 -0.43 -20.11 -8.98
C TYR A 171 -0.05 -18.72 -9.51
N VAL A 172 0.83 -18.62 -10.52
CA VAL A 172 1.27 -17.35 -11.09
C VAL A 172 0.70 -17.16 -12.49
N PHE A 173 -0.17 -16.14 -12.65
CA PHE A 173 -0.79 -15.80 -13.93
C PHE A 173 0.19 -15.18 -14.92
N THR A 174 1.07 -14.35 -14.42
CA THR A 174 1.83 -13.39 -15.22
C THR A 174 3.02 -14.05 -15.87
N ALA A 175 3.19 -13.83 -17.18
CA ALA A 175 4.42 -14.12 -17.88
C ALA A 175 5.39 -12.92 -17.80
N PHE A 176 6.69 -13.20 -17.94
CA PHE A 176 7.73 -12.16 -18.04
C PHE A 176 7.99 -11.91 -19.54
N PRO A 177 7.45 -10.83 -20.12
CA PRO A 177 7.58 -10.58 -21.54
C PRO A 177 9.02 -10.26 -21.94
N LYS A 178 9.37 -10.57 -23.17
CA LYS A 178 10.67 -10.21 -23.74
C LYS A 178 10.83 -8.67 -23.74
N ARG A 179 12.02 -8.21 -23.44
CA ARG A 179 12.41 -6.80 -23.42
C ARG A 179 13.60 -6.58 -24.32
#